data_4264fca2e08f580493ca72b8f6b255d2
#
_entry.id   4264fca2e08f580493ca72b8f6b255d2
#
_cell.length_a   1.000
_cell.length_b   1.000
_cell.length_c   1.000
_cell.angle_alpha   90.00
_cell.angle_beta   90.00
_cell.angle_gamma   90.00
#
_symmetry.space_group_name_H-M   'P 1'
#
loop_
_entity.id
_entity.type
_entity.pdbx_description
1 polymer ?
#
loop_
_entity_poly.entity_id
_entity_poly.type
_entity_poly.pdbx_seq_one_letter_code
_entity_poly.pdbx_strand_id
1 'polypeptide(L)' 'MFKVGQLVWCKKKGYYCVTDYHVKCKVVRVSDKSRAINVQVLEGFCKGNVYPVDGGDFEPVYKKAVIV' A
#
# COMPACT_ATOMS: atom_id res chain seq x y z
N MET A 1 3.32 -7.49 -9.18
CA MET A 1 4.45 -7.40 -8.32
C MET A 1 4.78 -5.97 -8.01
N PHE A 2 5.08 -5.69 -6.77
CA PHE A 2 5.33 -4.31 -6.35
C PHE A 2 6.80 -3.96 -6.38
N LYS A 3 7.08 -2.67 -6.48
CA LYS A 3 8.44 -2.17 -6.47
C LYS A 3 8.57 -1.13 -5.39
N VAL A 4 9.74 -0.99 -4.83
CA VAL A 4 10.01 0.04 -3.84
C VAL A 4 9.73 1.40 -4.47
N GLY A 5 9.03 2.23 -3.75
CA GLY A 5 8.64 3.55 -4.22
C GLY A 5 7.28 3.61 -4.88
N GLN A 6 6.69 2.46 -5.13
CA GLN A 6 5.39 2.42 -5.79
C GLN A 6 4.28 2.83 -4.83
N LEU A 7 3.31 3.57 -5.34
CA LEU A 7 2.16 3.94 -4.53
C LEU A 7 1.11 2.84 -4.59
N VAL A 8 0.60 2.47 -3.45
CA VAL A 8 -0.39 1.42 -3.32
C VAL A 8 -1.45 1.83 -2.31
N TRP A 9 -2.55 1.14 -2.30
CA TRP A 9 -3.53 1.31 -1.23
C TRP A 9 -4.15 -0.04 -0.91
N CYS A 10 -4.77 -0.11 0.26
CA CYS A 10 -5.34 -1.35 0.74
C CYS A 10 -6.69 -1.60 0.08
N LYS A 11 -6.94 -2.83 -0.27
CA LYS A 11 -8.21 -3.22 -0.86
C LYS A 11 -9.23 -3.60 0.18
N LYS A 12 -8.82 -3.73 1.45
CA LYS A 12 -9.71 -4.16 2.50
C LYS A 12 -9.92 -3.06 3.50
N LYS A 13 -11.07 -3.00 4.09
CA LYS A 13 -11.33 -2.06 5.15
C LYS A 13 -10.80 -2.60 6.44
N GLY A 14 -10.39 -1.73 7.31
CA GLY A 14 -9.99 -2.11 8.66
C GLY A 14 -8.74 -2.93 8.75
N TYR A 15 -7.89 -2.88 7.78
CA TYR A 15 -6.68 -3.66 7.74
C TYR A 15 -5.64 -2.98 8.62
N TYR A 16 -5.36 -3.50 9.77
CA TYR A 16 -4.48 -2.91 10.76
C TYR A 16 -4.99 -1.51 11.06
N CYS A 17 -4.16 -0.70 11.60
CA CYS A 17 -4.53 0.67 11.74
C CYS A 17 -4.05 1.43 10.53
N VAL A 18 -3.54 0.72 9.57
CA VAL A 18 -3.01 1.32 8.45
C VAL A 18 -4.04 1.94 7.69
N THR A 19 -5.20 1.42 7.79
CA THR A 19 -5.95 1.73 6.74
C THR A 19 -7.31 1.77 6.99
N ASP A 20 -7.71 2.79 6.66
CA ASP A 20 -8.94 2.84 6.12
C ASP A 20 -8.79 2.45 4.71
N TYR A 21 -9.83 2.01 4.13
CA TYR A 21 -9.90 1.63 2.77
C TYR A 21 -9.33 2.72 1.88
N HIS A 22 -8.45 2.35 1.03
CA HIS A 22 -7.83 3.26 0.05
C HIS A 22 -6.96 4.37 0.62
N VAL A 23 -6.43 4.17 1.79
CA VAL A 23 -5.42 5.10 2.28
C VAL A 23 -4.15 4.86 1.47
N LYS A 24 -3.57 5.88 0.95
CA LYS A 24 -2.39 5.74 0.11
C LYS A 24 -1.16 5.42 0.93
N CYS A 25 -0.37 4.51 0.43
CA CYS A 25 0.88 4.11 1.07
C CYS A 25 1.95 4.01 -0.01
N LYS A 26 3.20 4.01 0.44
CA LYS A 26 4.32 3.83 -0.48
C LYS A 26 5.04 2.56 -0.09
N VAL A 27 5.35 1.73 -1.05
CA VAL A 27 6.11 0.51 -0.80
C VAL A 27 7.54 0.90 -0.49
N VAL A 28 8.04 0.52 0.68
CA VAL A 28 9.41 0.84 1.07
C VAL A 28 10.31 -0.38 1.09
N ARG A 29 9.72 -1.57 1.02
CA ARG A 29 10.53 -2.77 0.98
C ARG A 29 9.71 -3.91 0.39
N VAL A 30 10.33 -4.76 -0.39
CA VAL A 30 9.68 -5.93 -0.96
C VAL A 30 10.48 -7.17 -0.59
N SER A 31 9.81 -8.31 -0.57
CA SER A 31 10.46 -9.57 -0.31
C SER A 31 10.64 -10.31 -1.62
N ASP A 32 11.76 -10.97 -1.77
CA ASP A 32 11.99 -11.77 -2.95
C ASP A 32 11.28 -13.11 -2.87
N LYS A 33 10.89 -13.51 -1.69
CA LYS A 33 10.39 -14.86 -1.50
C LYS A 33 8.93 -14.98 -1.15
N SER A 34 8.28 -13.89 -0.95
CA SER A 34 6.87 -13.95 -0.57
C SER A 34 6.17 -12.70 -1.03
N ARG A 35 4.88 -12.62 -0.74
CA ARG A 35 4.13 -11.43 -1.10
C ARG A 35 4.24 -10.33 -0.07
N ALA A 36 4.99 -10.58 0.99
CA ALA A 36 5.10 -9.59 2.05
C ALA A 36 5.82 -8.35 1.56
N ILE A 37 5.30 -7.21 1.93
CA ILE A 37 5.92 -5.94 1.61
C ILE A 37 5.81 -5.06 2.83
N ASN A 38 6.62 -4.01 2.88
CA ASN A 38 6.48 -3.01 3.92
C ASN A 38 6.00 -1.75 3.26
N VAL A 39 5.03 -1.11 3.85
CA VAL A 39 4.47 0.12 3.30
C VAL A 39 4.52 1.23 4.32
N GLN A 40 4.75 2.44 3.84
CA GLN A 40 4.69 3.61 4.68
C GLN A 40 3.39 4.34 4.37
N VAL A 41 2.62 4.62 5.39
CA VAL A 41 1.35 5.30 5.24
C VAL A 41 1.60 6.77 4.89
N LEU A 42 0.94 7.26 3.88
CA LEU A 42 1.17 8.61 3.39
C LEU A 42 0.10 9.61 3.80
N GLU A 43 -0.99 9.13 4.33
CA GLU A 43 -2.07 10.04 4.70
C GLU A 43 -2.90 9.45 5.83
N GLY A 44 -3.69 10.26 6.47
CA GLY A 44 -4.56 9.81 7.54
C GLY A 44 -3.87 9.76 8.88
N PHE A 45 -4.53 9.12 9.82
CA PHE A 45 -4.08 9.12 11.20
C PHE A 45 -2.72 8.47 11.41
N CYS A 46 -2.42 7.46 10.64
CA CYS A 46 -1.17 6.74 10.80
C CYS A 46 -0.08 7.21 9.83
N LYS A 47 -0.22 8.41 9.30
CA LYS A 47 0.74 8.92 8.35
C LYS A 47 2.17 8.83 8.89
N GLY A 48 3.06 8.32 8.07
CA GLY A 48 4.47 8.20 8.43
C GLY A 48 4.86 6.86 8.99
N ASN A 49 3.90 6.08 9.45
CA ASN A 49 4.22 4.79 10.04
C ASN A 49 4.49 3.76 8.94
N VAL A 50 5.32 2.79 9.25
CA VAL A 50 5.66 1.72 8.32
C VAL A 50 5.16 0.41 8.87
N TYR A 51 4.49 -0.37 8.06
CA TYR A 51 3.94 -1.64 8.49
C TYR A 51 4.28 -2.74 7.52
N PRO A 52 4.48 -3.96 8.02
CA PRO A 52 4.62 -5.12 7.15
C PRO A 52 3.21 -5.61 6.82
N VAL A 53 2.96 -5.86 5.56
CA VAL A 53 1.63 -6.27 5.12
C VAL A 53 1.74 -7.33 4.04
N ASP A 54 0.63 -7.98 3.73
CA ASP A 54 0.58 -8.94 2.66
C ASP A 54 0.28 -8.17 1.38
N GLY A 55 1.16 -8.22 0.42
CA GLY A 55 0.96 -7.52 -0.85
C GLY A 55 -0.30 -7.93 -1.57
N GLY A 56 -0.84 -9.11 -1.28
CA GLY A 56 -2.08 -9.53 -1.90
C GLY A 56 -3.28 -8.73 -1.48
N ASP A 57 -3.17 -7.99 -0.38
CA ASP A 57 -4.26 -7.16 0.11
C ASP A 57 -4.15 -5.72 -0.38
N PHE A 58 -3.16 -5.44 -1.20
CA PHE A 58 -2.92 -4.10 -1.69
C PHE A 58 -2.95 -4.08 -3.22
N GLU A 59 -3.19 -2.95 -3.78
CA GLU A 59 -3.17 -2.79 -5.22
C GLU A 59 -2.52 -1.46 -5.57
N PRO A 60 -1.97 -1.34 -6.78
CA PRO A 60 -1.35 -0.10 -7.20
C PRO A 60 -2.38 1.03 -7.26
N VAL A 61 -1.94 2.22 -6.94
CA VAL A 61 -2.77 3.39 -7.15
C VAL A 61 -2.55 3.79 -8.60
N TYR A 62 -3.54 3.50 -9.44
CA TYR A 62 -3.38 3.83 -10.83
C TYR A 62 -3.77 5.26 -11.09
N LYS A 63 -3.02 5.87 -12.03
CA LYS A 63 -3.33 7.14 -12.37
C LYS A 63 -4.41 6.95 -13.36
N LYS A 64 -5.53 7.24 -13.18
CA LYS A 64 -6.56 6.96 -13.98
C LYS A 64 -6.48 7.62 -15.22
N ALA A 65 -6.23 7.09 -16.08
CA ALA A 65 -6.01 7.65 -17.24
C ALA A 65 -7.27 7.88 -17.73
N VAL A 66 -7.63 8.57 -18.06
CA VAL A 66 -8.64 8.79 -18.47
C VAL A 66 -8.88 8.46 -19.61
N ILE A 67 -9.49 7.94 -19.98
CA ILE A 67 -9.69 7.51 -20.98
C ILE A 67 -10.60 8.05 -21.52
N VAL A 68 -10.75 8.39 -22.05
CA VAL A 68 -11.50 8.83 -22.57
C VAL A 68 -11.88 8.58 -23.09
#